data_e20a329ac923a22392d3f474ced2f143
#
_entry.id   e20a329ac923a22392d3f474ced2f143
#
_cell.length_a   1.000
_cell.length_b   1.000
_cell.length_c   1.000
_cell.angle_alpha   90.00
_cell.angle_beta   90.00
_cell.angle_gamma   90.00
#
_symmetry.space_group_name_H-M   'P 1'
#
loop_
_entity.id
_entity.type
_entity.pdbx_description
1 polymer ?
#
loop_
_entity_poly.entity_id
_entity_poly.type
_entity_poly.pdbx_seq_one_letter_code
_entity_poly.pdbx_strand_id
1 'polypeptide(L)'
;MKWFLLGAGIFGIMLAWGKHFSALNYFLFDHLPMYNKFRTPSMAMVIPGLTFLIIAIWGLKDYLSEKLEEIQLMDALKKSVLITGGLCVILGIGSRFFMDFRGEKDEQLKAQMIQMTGGNEQMGNNIFNALVEDRPALAMKDGIRSLVFILLAAGLLWMFMRKKLDAQKTAIGVGLLIAIDLISIGTRYLNPDSYKPAEEFEAQFNPRPVDQQIKQDPDPYYRVMDFDVDPYNDAMGAYHHKLVGGYHPAKMEIYQDLISTQLSGGKMNAEVLNMLNTKYLIFNGAQNQAAFQPNPTACGNAWFVPEVKLVETADQEIMALNAENMGDTMRVEQPFRAKGMAIVKKKNWKQNTTQFSIDSAARIQLKSYGLNKLSFSSQNSQNGFAVFSDIYYPLGWKAFVDGKESEIIQANYVLRGLFIPAGQHEIEFKFEPATYFKWNTATRISSILILLILAGAVGLGIRGAVQKENAA
;
A
#
# COMPACT_ATOMS: atom_id res chain seq x y z
N MET A 1 -3.70 24.71 -26.64
CA MET A 1 -3.61 23.28 -26.29
C MET A 1 -2.17 22.76 -26.20
N LYS A 2 -1.27 22.95 -27.22
CA LYS A 2 0.12 22.47 -27.19
C LYS A 2 0.88 22.91 -25.93
N TRP A 3 0.85 24.21 -25.59
CA TRP A 3 1.52 24.77 -24.41
C TRP A 3 0.96 24.26 -23.09
N PHE A 4 -0.35 23.98 -23.01
CA PHE A 4 -0.98 23.37 -21.85
C PHE A 4 -0.45 21.95 -21.63
N LEU A 5 -0.44 21.12 -22.66
CA LEU A 5 0.09 19.75 -22.58
C LEU A 5 1.57 19.73 -22.20
N LEU A 6 2.38 20.62 -22.79
CA LEU A 6 3.80 20.74 -22.46
C LEU A 6 3.97 21.17 -20.99
N GLY A 7 3.25 22.18 -20.56
CA GLY A 7 3.29 22.65 -19.17
C GLY A 7 2.86 21.57 -18.18
N ALA A 8 1.77 20.84 -18.48
CA ALA A 8 1.32 19.73 -17.66
C ALA A 8 2.37 18.61 -17.57
N GLY A 9 3.02 18.27 -18.69
CA GLY A 9 4.11 17.28 -18.71
C GLY A 9 5.30 17.71 -17.85
N ILE A 10 5.77 18.95 -18.00
CA ILE A 10 6.88 19.50 -17.20
C ILE A 10 6.50 19.51 -15.71
N PHE A 11 5.29 19.95 -15.39
CA PHE A 11 4.79 19.96 -14.01
C PHE A 11 4.73 18.54 -13.42
N GLY A 12 4.28 17.54 -14.20
CA GLY A 12 4.31 16.14 -13.79
C GLY A 12 5.72 15.63 -13.47
N ILE A 13 6.74 16.02 -14.25
CA ILE A 13 8.15 15.70 -13.96
C ILE A 13 8.60 16.37 -12.65
N MET A 14 8.26 17.65 -12.45
CA MET A 14 8.61 18.38 -11.23
C MET A 14 8.00 17.73 -9.98
N LEU A 15 6.76 17.24 -10.07
CA LEU A 15 6.12 16.46 -8.99
C LEU A 15 6.85 15.14 -8.76
N ALA A 16 7.20 14.42 -9.84
CA ALA A 16 7.85 13.12 -9.77
C ALA A 16 9.26 13.18 -9.13
N TRP A 17 9.94 14.31 -9.17
CA TRP A 17 11.23 14.50 -8.51
C TRP A 17 11.16 14.41 -6.97
N GLY A 18 9.98 14.60 -6.37
CA GLY A 18 9.78 14.43 -4.93
C GLY A 18 10.79 15.25 -4.10
N LYS A 19 11.55 14.56 -3.24
CA LYS A 19 12.58 15.21 -2.39
C LYS A 19 13.68 15.95 -3.15
N HIS A 20 13.96 15.58 -4.39
CA HIS A 20 14.99 16.23 -5.23
C HIS A 20 14.52 17.58 -5.76
N PHE A 21 13.22 17.89 -5.68
CA PHE A 21 12.67 19.23 -5.87
C PHE A 21 11.82 19.63 -4.65
N SER A 22 12.51 19.72 -3.52
CA SER A 22 11.94 19.89 -2.18
C SER A 22 11.05 21.14 -2.07
N ALA A 23 11.46 22.27 -2.64
CA ALA A 23 10.74 23.53 -2.53
C ALA A 23 9.28 23.42 -3.02
N LEU A 24 9.02 22.79 -4.17
CA LEU A 24 7.68 22.56 -4.68
C LEU A 24 6.97 21.44 -3.93
N ASN A 25 7.65 20.30 -3.74
CA ASN A 25 6.98 19.10 -3.23
C ASN A 25 6.62 19.23 -1.75
N TYR A 26 7.45 19.85 -0.92
CA TYR A 26 7.10 20.12 0.48
C TYR A 26 6.04 21.21 0.61
N PHE A 27 6.10 22.26 -0.23
CA PHE A 27 5.01 23.24 -0.28
C PHE A 27 3.66 22.58 -0.56
N LEU A 28 3.60 21.70 -1.55
CA LEU A 28 2.36 20.96 -1.86
C LEU A 28 1.98 19.96 -0.76
N PHE A 29 2.96 19.31 -0.14
CA PHE A 29 2.73 18.39 0.97
C PHE A 29 2.06 19.07 2.15
N ASP A 30 2.48 20.30 2.48
CA ASP A 30 1.97 21.04 3.64
C ASP A 30 0.65 21.76 3.36
N HIS A 31 0.42 22.21 2.11
CA HIS A 31 -0.70 23.11 1.80
C HIS A 31 -1.77 22.47 0.91
N LEU A 32 -1.46 21.45 0.09
CA LEU A 32 -2.43 20.85 -0.80
C LEU A 32 -3.18 19.71 -0.09
N PRO A 33 -4.51 19.82 0.11
CA PRO A 33 -5.28 18.76 0.75
C PRO A 33 -5.05 17.40 0.08
N MET A 34 -4.87 16.37 0.87
CA MET A 34 -4.67 14.97 0.45
C MET A 34 -3.32 14.67 -0.25
N TYR A 35 -2.52 15.65 -0.64
CA TYR A 35 -1.23 15.39 -1.30
C TYR A 35 -0.28 14.56 -0.43
N ASN A 36 -0.28 14.80 0.88
CA ASN A 36 0.51 14.05 1.87
C ASN A 36 0.08 12.58 2.07
N LYS A 37 -0.99 12.12 1.40
CA LYS A 37 -1.43 10.72 1.42
C LYS A 37 -0.81 9.88 0.30
N PHE A 38 -0.14 10.50 -0.66
CA PHE A 38 0.56 9.79 -1.72
C PHE A 38 2.00 9.49 -1.33
N ARG A 39 2.39 8.23 -1.37
CA ARG A 39 3.72 7.77 -0.93
C ARG A 39 4.80 7.86 -1.99
N THR A 40 4.42 7.79 -3.26
CA THR A 40 5.35 7.60 -4.37
C THR A 40 5.20 8.74 -5.39
N PRO A 41 5.97 9.83 -5.25
CA PRO A 41 5.90 10.98 -6.16
C PRO A 41 6.11 10.60 -7.63
N SER A 42 6.92 9.58 -7.92
CA SER A 42 7.16 9.08 -9.28
C SER A 42 5.91 8.58 -10.01
N MET A 43 4.79 8.31 -9.31
CA MET A 43 3.50 8.01 -9.96
C MET A 43 3.00 9.18 -10.81
N ALA A 44 3.43 10.41 -10.54
CA ALA A 44 3.12 11.58 -11.35
C ALA A 44 3.68 11.50 -12.79
N MET A 45 4.61 10.57 -13.08
CA MET A 45 5.14 10.31 -14.41
C MET A 45 4.08 9.82 -15.42
N VAL A 46 2.91 9.41 -14.96
CA VAL A 46 1.76 9.12 -15.86
C VAL A 46 1.34 10.37 -16.64
N ILE A 47 1.46 11.56 -16.06
CA ILE A 47 1.09 12.82 -16.69
C ILE A 47 1.99 13.13 -17.88
N PRO A 48 3.34 13.22 -17.74
CA PRO A 48 4.23 13.41 -18.90
C PRO A 48 4.16 12.25 -19.88
N GLY A 49 3.99 10.99 -19.43
CA GLY A 49 3.79 9.84 -20.29
C GLY A 49 2.62 10.01 -21.27
N LEU A 50 1.49 10.51 -20.77
CA LEU A 50 0.32 10.77 -21.60
C LEU A 50 0.48 12.05 -22.46
N THR A 51 0.88 13.15 -21.84
CA THR A 51 0.91 14.46 -22.53
C THR A 51 1.96 14.52 -23.62
N PHE A 52 3.15 13.95 -23.40
CA PHE A 52 4.20 13.91 -24.43
C PHE A 52 3.84 12.98 -25.58
N LEU A 53 3.14 11.85 -25.30
CA LEU A 53 2.62 10.99 -26.35
C LEU A 53 1.62 11.71 -27.26
N ILE A 54 0.67 12.46 -26.67
CA ILE A 54 -0.29 13.27 -27.44
C ILE A 54 0.42 14.31 -28.29
N ILE A 55 1.41 15.04 -27.73
CA ILE A 55 2.20 16.03 -28.47
C ILE A 55 2.98 15.36 -29.61
N ALA A 56 3.57 14.20 -29.38
CA ALA A 56 4.34 13.46 -30.39
C ALA A 56 3.44 13.02 -31.56
N ILE A 57 2.26 12.43 -31.27
CA ILE A 57 1.29 12.04 -32.30
C ILE A 57 0.80 13.27 -33.07
N TRP A 58 0.52 14.36 -32.38
CA TRP A 58 0.11 15.61 -33.03
C TRP A 58 1.21 16.19 -33.92
N GLY A 59 2.46 16.22 -33.45
CA GLY A 59 3.60 16.65 -34.22
C GLY A 59 3.82 15.78 -35.47
N LEU A 60 3.72 14.46 -35.34
CA LEU A 60 3.81 13.53 -36.46
C LEU A 60 2.68 13.76 -37.49
N LYS A 61 1.43 13.94 -37.03
CA LYS A 61 0.31 14.28 -37.87
C LYS A 61 0.53 15.58 -38.64
N ASP A 62 1.00 16.64 -37.97
CA ASP A 62 1.28 17.93 -38.60
C ASP A 62 2.41 17.78 -39.65
N TYR A 63 3.47 17.00 -39.33
CA TYR A 63 4.58 16.72 -40.24
C TYR A 63 4.14 15.97 -41.51
N LEU A 64 3.26 14.96 -41.34
CA LEU A 64 2.76 14.13 -42.46
C LEU A 64 1.60 14.77 -43.24
N SER A 65 1.10 15.96 -42.82
CA SER A 65 -0.05 16.61 -43.45
C SER A 65 0.26 17.38 -44.76
N GLU A 66 1.51 17.41 -45.20
CA GLU A 66 2.00 18.15 -46.40
C GLU A 66 1.67 19.66 -46.41
N LYS A 67 1.33 20.22 -45.26
CA LYS A 67 0.98 21.65 -45.11
C LYS A 67 2.21 22.55 -45.00
N LEU A 68 3.40 21.96 -44.73
CA LEU A 68 4.64 22.67 -44.52
C LEU A 68 5.54 22.51 -45.77
N GLU A 69 6.30 23.55 -46.08
CA GLU A 69 7.30 23.50 -47.13
C GLU A 69 8.49 22.58 -46.77
N GLU A 70 9.14 21.99 -47.78
CA GLU A 70 10.31 21.09 -47.60
C GLU A 70 11.38 21.67 -46.68
N ILE A 71 11.64 23.00 -46.82
CA ILE A 71 12.63 23.71 -46.00
C ILE A 71 12.25 23.70 -44.54
N GLN A 72 10.96 23.94 -44.23
CA GLN A 72 10.43 23.93 -42.85
C GLN A 72 10.45 22.54 -42.25
N LEU A 73 10.09 21.50 -43.01
CA LEU A 73 10.14 20.10 -42.58
C LEU A 73 11.59 19.67 -42.30
N MET A 74 12.55 20.07 -43.14
CA MET A 74 13.98 19.78 -42.97
C MET A 74 14.53 20.47 -41.69
N ASP A 75 14.20 21.74 -41.49
CA ASP A 75 14.66 22.48 -40.32
C ASP A 75 14.09 21.86 -39.01
N ALA A 76 12.80 21.51 -38.99
CA ALA A 76 12.19 20.84 -37.87
C ALA A 76 12.83 19.48 -37.59
N LEU A 77 13.08 18.67 -38.61
CA LEU A 77 13.71 17.36 -38.46
C LEU A 77 15.16 17.51 -37.93
N LYS A 78 15.97 18.41 -38.49
CA LYS A 78 17.33 18.66 -38.00
C LYS A 78 17.37 19.09 -36.55
N LYS A 79 16.51 20.04 -36.15
CA LYS A 79 16.43 20.52 -34.77
C LYS A 79 15.98 19.38 -33.80
N SER A 80 15.01 18.59 -34.20
CA SER A 80 14.53 17.46 -33.40
C SER A 80 15.64 16.43 -33.20
N VAL A 81 16.32 16.01 -34.25
CA VAL A 81 17.42 15.04 -34.17
C VAL A 81 18.59 15.59 -33.35
N LEU A 82 18.96 16.88 -33.55
CA LEU A 82 20.05 17.50 -32.81
C LEU A 82 19.73 17.54 -31.29
N ILE A 83 18.53 17.93 -30.92
CA ILE A 83 18.13 18.02 -29.50
C ILE A 83 18.01 16.62 -28.89
N THR A 84 17.22 15.72 -29.47
CA THR A 84 16.97 14.39 -28.88
C THR A 84 18.19 13.49 -28.98
N GLY A 85 18.87 13.47 -30.12
CA GLY A 85 20.12 12.74 -30.31
C GLY A 85 21.25 13.28 -29.44
N GLY A 86 21.36 14.62 -29.35
CA GLY A 86 22.32 15.28 -28.45
C GLY A 86 22.10 14.92 -26.99
N LEU A 87 20.84 14.88 -26.52
CA LEU A 87 20.50 14.40 -25.18
C LEU A 87 20.90 12.92 -24.97
N CYS A 88 20.67 12.06 -25.96
CA CYS A 88 21.10 10.67 -25.87
C CYS A 88 22.61 10.50 -25.77
N VAL A 89 23.36 11.30 -26.51
CA VAL A 89 24.84 11.31 -26.45
C VAL A 89 25.31 11.83 -25.09
N ILE A 90 24.77 12.93 -24.63
CA ILE A 90 25.15 13.54 -23.33
C ILE A 90 24.78 12.60 -22.17
N LEU A 91 23.54 12.15 -22.09
CA LEU A 91 23.06 11.35 -20.98
C LEU A 91 23.46 9.86 -21.04
N GLY A 92 23.63 9.31 -22.23
CA GLY A 92 24.10 7.94 -22.42
C GLY A 92 25.61 7.84 -22.34
N ILE A 93 26.32 8.39 -23.36
CA ILE A 93 27.76 8.26 -23.48
C ILE A 93 28.49 9.24 -22.54
N GLY A 94 28.02 10.47 -22.44
CA GLY A 94 28.63 11.53 -21.63
C GLY A 94 28.47 11.34 -20.14
N SER A 95 27.41 10.67 -19.70
CA SER A 95 27.11 10.45 -18.26
C SER A 95 28.28 9.87 -17.47
N ARG A 96 29.08 9.02 -18.10
CA ARG A 96 30.27 8.43 -17.48
C ARG A 96 31.30 9.47 -17.02
N PHE A 97 31.29 10.68 -17.60
CA PHE A 97 32.28 11.75 -17.30
C PHE A 97 31.80 12.72 -16.23
N PHE A 98 30.47 12.78 -15.93
CA PHE A 98 29.92 13.74 -14.98
C PHE A 98 28.99 13.12 -13.93
N MET A 99 28.69 11.83 -14.02
CA MET A 99 27.94 11.09 -13.00
C MET A 99 28.86 10.06 -12.33
N ASP A 100 28.79 9.97 -11.01
CA ASP A 100 29.53 8.95 -10.24
C ASP A 100 28.80 7.61 -10.17
N PHE A 101 27.54 7.54 -10.60
CA PHE A 101 26.68 6.36 -10.57
C PHE A 101 26.53 5.71 -9.18
N ARG A 102 26.83 6.46 -8.12
CA ARG A 102 26.65 6.02 -6.74
C ARG A 102 25.40 6.62 -6.13
N GLY A 103 24.68 5.84 -5.34
CA GLY A 103 23.46 6.23 -4.65
C GLY A 103 23.67 6.42 -3.15
N GLU A 104 22.83 7.21 -2.51
CA GLU A 104 22.84 7.44 -1.05
C GLU A 104 22.79 6.14 -0.22
N LYS A 105 22.21 5.07 -0.78
CA LYS A 105 22.05 3.77 -0.10
C LYS A 105 23.14 2.74 -0.47
N ASP A 106 24.14 3.12 -1.23
CA ASP A 106 25.16 2.18 -1.72
C ASP A 106 26.00 1.59 -0.58
N GLU A 107 26.26 2.33 0.50
CA GLU A 107 26.94 1.79 1.69
C GLU A 107 26.07 0.73 2.40
N GLN A 108 24.76 0.94 2.49
CA GLN A 108 23.84 -0.06 3.04
C GLN A 108 23.75 -1.30 2.16
N LEU A 109 23.68 -1.10 0.83
CA LEU A 109 23.65 -2.19 -0.13
C LEU A 109 24.94 -3.02 -0.09
N LYS A 110 26.09 -2.36 0.03
CA LYS A 110 27.39 -3.00 0.20
C LYS A 110 27.44 -3.85 1.47
N ALA A 111 26.97 -3.31 2.60
CA ALA A 111 26.88 -4.03 3.86
C ALA A 111 25.96 -5.28 3.75
N GLN A 112 24.81 -5.14 3.09
CA GLN A 112 23.92 -6.27 2.82
C GLN A 112 24.60 -7.36 1.97
N MET A 113 25.33 -6.99 0.92
CA MET A 113 26.07 -7.95 0.08
C MET A 113 27.14 -8.71 0.87
N ILE A 114 27.87 -8.03 1.76
CA ILE A 114 28.82 -8.67 2.67
C ILE A 114 28.10 -9.67 3.59
N GLN A 115 26.96 -9.27 4.14
CA GLN A 115 26.15 -10.16 4.99
C GLN A 115 25.63 -11.40 4.20
N MET A 116 25.13 -11.21 2.97
CA MET A 116 24.66 -12.29 2.09
C MET A 116 25.76 -13.27 1.71
N THR A 117 27.02 -12.84 1.69
CA THR A 117 28.19 -13.70 1.43
C THR A 117 28.77 -14.35 2.71
N GLY A 118 27.96 -14.41 3.78
CA GLY A 118 28.38 -15.01 5.07
C GLY A 118 29.46 -14.21 5.79
N GLY A 119 29.53 -12.89 5.58
CA GLY A 119 30.53 -12.01 6.18
C GLY A 119 31.85 -11.93 5.39
N ASN A 120 31.91 -12.51 4.20
CA ASN A 120 33.08 -12.43 3.33
C ASN A 120 33.17 -11.05 2.66
N GLU A 121 33.94 -10.15 3.27
CA GLU A 121 34.12 -8.77 2.79
C GLU A 121 34.66 -8.69 1.36
N GLN A 122 35.62 -9.55 1.01
CA GLN A 122 36.23 -9.52 -0.32
C GLN A 122 35.18 -9.88 -1.39
N MET A 123 34.41 -10.93 -1.16
CA MET A 123 33.37 -11.37 -2.10
C MET A 123 32.23 -10.33 -2.19
N GLY A 124 31.75 -9.80 -1.05
CA GLY A 124 30.74 -8.75 -1.01
C GLY A 124 31.17 -7.47 -1.74
N ASN A 125 32.43 -7.04 -1.53
CA ASN A 125 33.00 -5.89 -2.23
C ASN A 125 33.11 -6.12 -3.74
N ASN A 126 33.52 -7.31 -4.19
CA ASN A 126 33.63 -7.64 -5.60
C ASN A 126 32.27 -7.59 -6.29
N ILE A 127 31.22 -8.15 -5.67
CA ILE A 127 29.85 -8.08 -6.20
C ILE A 127 29.37 -6.63 -6.27
N PHE A 128 29.60 -5.84 -5.22
CA PHE A 128 29.22 -4.43 -5.21
C PHE A 128 29.94 -3.62 -6.29
N ASN A 129 31.25 -3.80 -6.46
CA ASN A 129 32.02 -3.10 -7.48
C ASN A 129 31.56 -3.46 -8.90
N ALA A 130 31.29 -4.74 -9.18
CA ALA A 130 30.72 -5.19 -10.44
C ALA A 130 29.38 -4.51 -10.74
N LEU A 131 28.49 -4.40 -9.73
CA LEU A 131 27.23 -3.67 -9.85
C LEU A 131 27.43 -2.19 -10.21
N VAL A 132 28.39 -1.53 -9.56
CA VAL A 132 28.69 -0.10 -9.84
C VAL A 132 29.26 0.09 -11.24
N GLU A 133 30.07 -0.85 -11.74
CA GLU A 133 30.61 -0.83 -13.11
C GLU A 133 29.53 -1.09 -14.17
N ASP A 134 28.53 -1.91 -13.88
CA ASP A 134 27.43 -2.18 -14.80
C ASP A 134 26.51 -0.97 -15.04
N ARG A 135 26.35 -0.08 -14.06
CA ARG A 135 25.45 1.08 -14.15
C ARG A 135 25.77 2.00 -15.32
N PRO A 136 27.02 2.52 -15.50
CA PRO A 136 27.38 3.33 -16.65
C PRO A 136 27.35 2.54 -17.98
N ALA A 137 27.64 1.23 -17.95
CA ALA A 137 27.57 0.40 -19.15
C ALA A 137 26.12 0.26 -19.66
N LEU A 138 25.15 0.10 -18.75
CA LEU A 138 23.72 0.08 -19.08
C LEU A 138 23.23 1.42 -19.61
N ALA A 139 23.61 2.54 -18.96
CA ALA A 139 23.26 3.88 -19.41
C ALA A 139 23.79 4.15 -20.85
N MET A 140 25.01 3.74 -21.13
CA MET A 140 25.60 3.86 -22.46
C MET A 140 24.88 3.00 -23.50
N LYS A 141 24.58 1.74 -23.18
CA LYS A 141 23.82 0.84 -24.08
C LYS A 141 22.45 1.41 -24.43
N ASP A 142 21.73 1.93 -23.43
CA ASP A 142 20.41 2.53 -23.64
C ASP A 142 20.48 3.86 -24.41
N GLY A 143 21.53 4.67 -24.17
CA GLY A 143 21.78 5.89 -24.93
C GLY A 143 22.07 5.60 -26.42
N ILE A 144 22.93 4.63 -26.73
CA ILE A 144 23.22 4.20 -28.11
C ILE A 144 21.97 3.63 -28.78
N ARG A 145 21.22 2.75 -28.08
CA ARG A 145 19.99 2.18 -28.61
C ARG A 145 18.99 3.27 -28.96
N SER A 146 18.73 4.22 -28.05
CA SER A 146 17.81 5.33 -28.29
C SER A 146 18.27 6.20 -29.47
N LEU A 147 19.55 6.47 -29.60
CA LEU A 147 20.12 7.21 -30.73
C LEU A 147 19.86 6.47 -32.04
N VAL A 148 20.03 5.15 -32.09
CA VAL A 148 19.77 4.36 -33.30
C VAL A 148 18.31 4.47 -33.71
N PHE A 149 17.35 4.31 -32.77
CA PHE A 149 15.92 4.45 -33.05
C PHE A 149 15.55 5.88 -33.51
N ILE A 150 16.12 6.91 -32.91
CA ILE A 150 15.95 8.31 -33.35
C ILE A 150 16.42 8.49 -34.80
N LEU A 151 17.60 7.97 -35.14
CA LEU A 151 18.15 8.09 -36.50
C LEU A 151 17.31 7.29 -37.54
N LEU A 152 16.83 6.11 -37.18
CA LEU A 152 15.94 5.32 -38.05
C LEU A 152 14.59 6.04 -38.27
N ALA A 153 13.97 6.57 -37.22
CA ALA A 153 12.75 7.38 -37.34
C ALA A 153 12.99 8.65 -38.18
N ALA A 154 14.10 9.34 -37.95
CA ALA A 154 14.48 10.49 -38.74
C ALA A 154 14.69 10.11 -40.23
N GLY A 155 15.28 8.95 -40.50
CA GLY A 155 15.44 8.42 -41.85
C GLY A 155 14.11 8.20 -42.57
N LEU A 156 13.08 7.61 -41.87
CA LEU A 156 11.74 7.45 -42.41
C LEU A 156 11.08 8.81 -42.71
N LEU A 157 11.17 9.77 -41.79
CA LEU A 157 10.62 11.12 -41.98
C LEU A 157 11.32 11.87 -43.11
N TRP A 158 12.63 11.69 -43.28
CA TRP A 158 13.39 12.23 -44.39
C TRP A 158 12.98 11.60 -45.73
N MET A 159 12.75 10.27 -45.80
CA MET A 159 12.25 9.60 -46.99
C MET A 159 10.85 10.09 -47.38
N PHE A 160 9.98 10.36 -46.43
CA PHE A 160 8.68 10.99 -46.67
C PHE A 160 8.86 12.38 -47.28
N MET A 161 9.67 13.24 -46.67
CA MET A 161 9.93 14.59 -47.16
C MET A 161 10.46 14.58 -48.59
N ARG A 162 11.33 13.60 -48.95
CA ARG A 162 11.84 13.39 -50.32
C ARG A 162 10.82 12.66 -51.22
N LYS A 163 9.57 12.51 -50.82
CA LYS A 163 8.50 11.83 -51.59
C LYS A 163 8.83 10.39 -52.02
N LYS A 164 9.77 9.73 -51.31
CA LYS A 164 10.09 8.31 -51.50
C LYS A 164 9.14 7.38 -50.75
N LEU A 165 8.47 7.86 -49.73
CA LEU A 165 7.43 7.18 -48.96
C LEU A 165 6.20 8.08 -48.89
N ASP A 166 5.02 7.49 -48.90
CA ASP A 166 3.77 8.18 -48.59
C ASP A 166 3.54 8.28 -47.09
N ALA A 167 2.58 9.10 -46.64
CA ALA A 167 2.29 9.35 -45.25
C ALA A 167 1.88 8.07 -44.48
N GLN A 168 1.12 7.17 -45.12
CA GLN A 168 0.65 5.92 -44.53
C GLN A 168 1.83 4.97 -44.26
N LYS A 169 2.70 4.73 -45.26
CA LYS A 169 3.86 3.85 -45.10
C LYS A 169 4.84 4.42 -44.05
N THR A 170 5.02 5.74 -44.01
CA THR A 170 5.85 6.40 -43.00
C THR A 170 5.28 6.21 -41.60
N ALA A 171 3.97 6.41 -41.40
CA ALA A 171 3.32 6.20 -40.13
C ALA A 171 3.43 4.74 -39.66
N ILE A 172 3.23 3.77 -40.54
CA ILE A 172 3.41 2.35 -40.24
C ILE A 172 4.85 2.05 -39.86
N GLY A 173 5.83 2.57 -40.62
CA GLY A 173 7.26 2.39 -40.34
C GLY A 173 7.65 2.92 -38.97
N VAL A 174 7.21 4.13 -38.62
CA VAL A 174 7.43 4.70 -37.26
C VAL A 174 6.75 3.85 -36.19
N GLY A 175 5.51 3.40 -36.43
CA GLY A 175 4.80 2.52 -35.52
C GLY A 175 5.52 1.18 -35.25
N LEU A 176 6.09 0.58 -36.32
CA LEU A 176 6.90 -0.64 -36.21
C LEU A 176 8.20 -0.40 -35.41
N LEU A 177 8.89 0.74 -35.63
CA LEU A 177 10.07 1.08 -34.84
C LEU A 177 9.72 1.22 -33.35
N ILE A 178 8.61 1.89 -33.02
CA ILE A 178 8.14 2.01 -31.63
C ILE A 178 7.81 0.63 -31.06
N ALA A 179 7.11 -0.24 -31.79
CA ALA A 179 6.78 -1.57 -31.33
C ALA A 179 8.05 -2.42 -31.04
N ILE A 180 9.04 -2.39 -31.95
CA ILE A 180 10.30 -3.11 -31.77
C ILE A 180 11.05 -2.57 -30.54
N ASP A 181 11.11 -1.25 -30.37
CA ASP A 181 11.77 -0.61 -29.24
C ASP A 181 11.11 -1.02 -27.91
N LEU A 182 9.80 -0.89 -27.79
CA LEU A 182 9.04 -1.23 -26.59
C LEU A 182 9.14 -2.72 -26.26
N ILE A 183 8.98 -3.62 -27.27
CA ILE A 183 9.09 -5.06 -27.05
C ILE A 183 10.51 -5.42 -26.60
N SER A 184 11.55 -4.85 -27.22
CA SER A 184 12.94 -5.14 -26.86
C SER A 184 13.29 -4.76 -25.42
N ILE A 185 12.66 -3.70 -24.90
CA ILE A 185 12.81 -3.33 -23.48
C ILE A 185 11.89 -4.18 -22.61
N GLY A 186 10.63 -4.35 -23.01
CA GLY A 186 9.65 -5.12 -22.25
C GLY A 186 10.15 -6.53 -21.92
N THR A 187 10.78 -7.20 -22.87
CA THR A 187 11.35 -8.54 -22.70
C THR A 187 12.53 -8.63 -21.74
N ARG A 188 13.17 -7.51 -21.38
CA ARG A 188 14.20 -7.51 -20.32
C ARG A 188 13.59 -7.68 -18.94
N TYR A 189 12.37 -7.17 -18.73
CA TYR A 189 11.69 -7.16 -17.42
C TYR A 189 10.65 -8.25 -17.32
N LEU A 190 10.03 -8.62 -18.44
CA LEU A 190 8.99 -9.64 -18.50
C LEU A 190 9.30 -10.59 -19.67
N ASN A 191 9.88 -11.73 -19.35
CA ASN A 191 10.27 -12.78 -20.28
C ASN A 191 9.76 -14.14 -19.76
N PRO A 192 9.88 -15.22 -20.53
CA PRO A 192 9.40 -16.55 -20.11
C PRO A 192 9.93 -17.00 -18.73
N ASP A 193 11.16 -16.62 -18.38
CA ASP A 193 11.78 -16.99 -17.09
C ASP A 193 11.14 -16.24 -15.90
N SER A 194 10.37 -15.17 -16.17
CA SER A 194 9.62 -14.43 -15.17
C SER A 194 8.30 -15.10 -14.77
N TYR A 195 7.89 -16.13 -15.51
CA TYR A 195 6.67 -16.87 -15.25
C TYR A 195 6.97 -18.21 -14.59
N LYS A 196 6.20 -18.54 -13.59
CA LYS A 196 6.22 -19.86 -12.96
C LYS A 196 4.95 -20.62 -13.33
N PRO A 197 4.98 -21.96 -13.38
CA PRO A 197 3.77 -22.76 -13.50
C PRO A 197 2.74 -22.36 -12.43
N ALA A 198 1.46 -22.35 -12.77
CA ALA A 198 0.40 -21.98 -11.86
C ALA A 198 0.42 -22.82 -10.58
N GLU A 199 0.70 -24.11 -10.70
CA GLU A 199 0.80 -25.06 -9.59
C GLU A 199 1.93 -24.69 -8.61
N GLU A 200 3.08 -24.25 -9.11
CA GLU A 200 4.21 -23.80 -8.28
C GLU A 200 3.87 -22.48 -7.56
N PHE A 201 3.17 -21.58 -8.27
CA PHE A 201 2.71 -20.34 -7.67
C PHE A 201 1.65 -20.60 -6.60
N GLU A 202 0.68 -21.47 -6.86
CA GLU A 202 -0.38 -21.81 -5.90
C GLU A 202 0.15 -22.60 -4.70
N ALA A 203 1.19 -23.43 -4.88
CA ALA A 203 1.77 -24.23 -3.81
C ALA A 203 2.29 -23.38 -2.62
N GLN A 204 2.73 -22.15 -2.86
CA GLN A 204 3.17 -21.25 -1.78
C GLN A 204 2.05 -20.86 -0.81
N PHE A 205 0.78 -20.97 -1.22
CA PHE A 205 -0.38 -20.66 -0.39
C PHE A 205 -0.93 -21.90 0.33
N ASN A 206 -0.29 -23.06 0.18
CA ASN A 206 -0.71 -24.24 0.91
C ASN A 206 -0.46 -24.08 2.42
N PRO A 207 -1.41 -24.51 3.27
CA PRO A 207 -1.22 -24.44 4.70
C PRO A 207 -0.09 -25.37 5.16
N ARG A 208 0.80 -24.86 6.01
CA ARG A 208 1.80 -25.67 6.71
C ARG A 208 1.10 -26.70 7.63
N PRO A 209 1.77 -27.79 8.02
CA PRO A 209 1.19 -28.74 8.99
C PRO A 209 0.69 -28.08 10.27
N VAL A 210 1.40 -27.08 10.79
CA VAL A 210 1.01 -26.30 11.97
C VAL A 210 -0.29 -25.52 11.73
N ASP A 211 -0.48 -24.95 10.54
CA ASP A 211 -1.69 -24.20 10.19
C ASP A 211 -2.89 -25.12 10.09
N GLN A 212 -2.70 -26.35 9.56
CA GLN A 212 -3.77 -27.35 9.50
C GLN A 212 -4.22 -27.82 10.88
N GLN A 213 -3.30 -27.95 11.83
CA GLN A 213 -3.63 -28.31 13.21
C GLN A 213 -4.41 -27.20 13.92
N ILE A 214 -3.96 -25.93 13.79
CA ILE A 214 -4.64 -24.79 14.40
C ILE A 214 -6.06 -24.62 13.84
N LYS A 215 -6.26 -24.87 12.53
CA LYS A 215 -7.58 -24.80 11.87
C LYS A 215 -8.60 -25.83 12.38
N GLN A 216 -8.20 -26.83 13.15
CA GLN A 216 -9.12 -27.79 13.78
C GLN A 216 -9.86 -27.18 14.99
N ASP A 217 -9.42 -26.02 15.48
CA ASP A 217 -10.12 -25.32 16.56
C ASP A 217 -11.50 -24.83 16.09
N PRO A 218 -12.60 -25.23 16.75
CA PRO A 218 -13.95 -24.83 16.39
C PRO A 218 -14.29 -23.36 16.69
N ASP A 219 -13.42 -22.64 17.44
CA ASP A 219 -13.62 -21.23 17.74
C ASP A 219 -13.57 -20.40 16.45
N PRO A 220 -14.62 -19.66 16.08
CA PRO A 220 -14.67 -18.94 14.81
C PRO A 220 -13.80 -17.68 14.80
N TYR A 221 -13.33 -17.22 15.96
CA TYR A 221 -12.64 -15.94 16.04
C TYR A 221 -11.58 -15.88 17.16
N TYR A 222 -10.35 -16.13 16.76
CA TYR A 222 -9.15 -15.92 17.56
C TYR A 222 -8.04 -15.36 16.65
N ARG A 223 -6.96 -14.87 17.23
CA ARG A 223 -5.76 -14.46 16.51
C ARG A 223 -4.60 -15.39 16.77
N VAL A 224 -3.69 -15.38 15.80
CA VAL A 224 -2.42 -16.11 15.82
C VAL A 224 -1.28 -15.11 15.73
N MET A 225 -0.22 -15.34 16.50
CA MET A 225 1.03 -14.62 16.36
C MET A 225 2.08 -15.60 15.82
N ASP A 226 2.65 -15.30 14.67
CA ASP A 226 3.61 -16.16 13.98
C ASP A 226 5.01 -15.59 14.10
N PHE A 227 5.89 -16.27 14.85
CA PHE A 227 7.29 -15.94 15.03
C PHE A 227 8.22 -16.80 14.20
N ASP A 228 7.69 -17.76 13.41
CA ASP A 228 8.48 -18.57 12.48
C ASP A 228 8.88 -17.75 11.22
N VAL A 229 8.17 -16.65 10.99
CA VAL A 229 8.41 -15.67 9.94
C VAL A 229 8.54 -14.26 10.55
N ASP A 230 8.78 -13.24 9.73
CA ASP A 230 8.68 -11.84 10.20
C ASP A 230 7.22 -11.52 10.54
N PRO A 231 6.87 -11.35 11.83
CA PRO A 231 5.48 -11.22 12.25
C PRO A 231 4.76 -10.02 11.65
N TYR A 232 5.47 -8.99 11.20
CA TYR A 232 4.89 -7.70 10.77
C TYR A 232 5.06 -7.41 9.29
N ASN A 233 5.88 -8.17 8.57
CA ASN A 233 6.16 -7.99 7.15
C ASN A 233 5.77 -9.20 6.30
N ASP A 234 5.49 -10.35 6.90
CA ASP A 234 4.97 -11.51 6.18
C ASP A 234 3.45 -11.41 5.99
N ALA A 235 2.95 -11.81 4.81
CA ALA A 235 1.54 -11.82 4.49
C ALA A 235 0.96 -13.22 4.30
N MET A 236 1.80 -14.28 4.25
CA MET A 236 1.36 -15.62 3.88
C MET A 236 0.47 -16.26 4.95
N GLY A 237 0.79 -16.04 6.23
CA GLY A 237 -0.03 -16.53 7.34
C GLY A 237 -1.46 -16.00 7.33
N ALA A 238 -1.71 -14.83 6.73
CA ALA A 238 -3.05 -14.24 6.63
C ALA A 238 -4.02 -15.01 5.72
N TYR A 239 -3.53 -15.90 4.86
CA TYR A 239 -4.37 -16.82 4.08
C TYR A 239 -5.01 -17.90 4.96
N HIS A 240 -4.43 -18.16 6.13
CA HIS A 240 -4.81 -19.27 6.99
C HIS A 240 -5.42 -18.82 8.29
N HIS A 241 -4.97 -17.69 8.85
CA HIS A 241 -5.31 -17.24 10.20
C HIS A 241 -5.58 -15.74 10.24
N LYS A 242 -6.31 -15.29 11.24
CA LYS A 242 -6.37 -13.88 11.64
C LYS A 242 -5.10 -13.59 12.46
N LEU A 243 -4.17 -12.86 11.88
CA LEU A 243 -2.90 -12.57 12.51
C LEU A 243 -2.98 -11.34 13.44
N VAL A 244 -2.15 -11.34 14.49
CA VAL A 244 -1.86 -10.15 15.29
C VAL A 244 -1.01 -9.17 14.47
N GLY A 245 -0.08 -9.70 13.68
CA GLY A 245 0.80 -8.95 12.81
C GLY A 245 0.34 -8.96 11.35
N GLY A 246 1.28 -9.25 10.45
CA GLY A 246 1.08 -9.30 9.00
C GLY A 246 1.36 -7.96 8.31
N TYR A 247 1.69 -8.05 7.03
CA TYR A 247 1.89 -6.87 6.19
C TYR A 247 0.55 -6.34 5.68
N HIS A 248 0.27 -5.06 5.92
CA HIS A 248 -0.86 -4.36 5.34
C HIS A 248 -0.50 -2.90 5.04
N PRO A 249 -0.63 -2.42 3.77
CA PRO A 249 -0.23 -1.06 3.41
C PRO A 249 -1.11 0.04 4.03
N ALA A 250 -2.33 -0.30 4.42
CA ALA A 250 -3.29 0.61 5.07
C ALA A 250 -3.51 0.27 6.55
N LYS A 251 -2.47 -0.17 7.25
CA LYS A 251 -2.51 -0.41 8.69
C LYS A 251 -2.88 0.87 9.43
N MET A 252 -3.77 0.78 10.42
CA MET A 252 -4.14 1.93 11.25
C MET A 252 -2.96 2.37 12.11
N GLU A 253 -2.74 3.68 12.20
CA GLU A 253 -1.63 4.27 12.96
C GLU A 253 -1.65 3.82 14.43
N ILE A 254 -2.82 3.87 15.10
CA ILE A 254 -2.96 3.40 16.48
C ILE A 254 -2.52 1.95 16.68
N TYR A 255 -2.70 1.09 15.65
CA TYR A 255 -2.26 -0.29 15.72
C TYR A 255 -0.75 -0.41 15.49
N GLN A 256 -0.18 0.43 14.61
CA GLN A 256 1.27 0.52 14.44
C GLN A 256 1.96 1.04 15.71
N ASP A 257 1.37 2.02 16.40
CA ASP A 257 1.89 2.51 17.68
C ASP A 257 1.92 1.40 18.73
N LEU A 258 0.83 0.61 18.82
CA LEU A 258 0.79 -0.55 19.72
C LEU A 258 1.91 -1.56 19.41
N ILE A 259 2.11 -1.87 18.12
CA ILE A 259 3.20 -2.77 17.69
C ILE A 259 4.56 -2.18 18.12
N SER A 260 4.81 -0.93 17.78
CA SER A 260 6.11 -0.29 18.00
C SER A 260 6.46 -0.14 19.48
N THR A 261 5.46 0.07 20.34
CA THR A 261 5.67 0.32 21.77
C THR A 261 5.59 -0.92 22.64
N GLN A 262 4.74 -1.90 22.26
CA GLN A 262 4.37 -3.03 23.13
C GLN A 262 4.80 -4.39 22.58
N LEU A 263 5.01 -4.52 21.26
CA LEU A 263 5.16 -5.82 20.60
C LEU A 263 6.41 -5.93 19.71
N SER A 264 7.31 -4.93 19.73
CA SER A 264 8.52 -4.93 18.91
C SER A 264 9.75 -4.44 19.70
N GLY A 265 10.95 -4.46 19.07
CA GLY A 265 12.17 -3.94 19.69
C GLY A 265 12.65 -4.73 20.90
N GLY A 266 12.43 -6.07 20.94
CA GLY A 266 12.75 -6.92 22.09
C GLY A 266 11.71 -6.86 23.21
N LYS A 267 10.65 -6.08 23.06
CA LYS A 267 9.52 -5.98 23.98
C LYS A 267 8.37 -6.83 23.45
N MET A 268 7.99 -7.86 24.19
CA MET A 268 6.84 -8.69 23.87
C MET A 268 5.90 -8.71 25.06
N ASN A 269 4.92 -7.82 25.04
CA ASN A 269 3.94 -7.69 26.10
C ASN A 269 2.88 -8.79 26.01
N ALA A 270 2.98 -9.80 26.88
CA ALA A 270 2.04 -10.92 26.90
C ALA A 270 0.60 -10.47 27.20
N GLU A 271 0.40 -9.45 28.06
CA GLU A 271 -0.95 -8.95 28.35
C GLU A 271 -1.59 -8.26 27.14
N VAL A 272 -0.78 -7.64 26.29
CA VAL A 272 -1.26 -7.08 25.01
C VAL A 272 -1.64 -8.21 24.04
N LEU A 273 -0.87 -9.29 23.97
CA LEU A 273 -1.28 -10.47 23.19
C LEU A 273 -2.57 -11.10 23.75
N ASN A 274 -2.70 -11.16 25.09
CA ASN A 274 -3.89 -11.67 25.75
C ASN A 274 -5.15 -10.84 25.40
N MET A 275 -5.07 -9.50 25.47
CA MET A 275 -6.20 -8.63 25.14
C MET A 275 -6.56 -8.64 23.66
N LEU A 276 -5.59 -8.93 22.78
CA LEU A 276 -5.83 -9.11 21.34
C LEU A 276 -6.41 -10.48 21.00
N ASN A 277 -6.76 -11.31 21.98
CA ASN A 277 -7.24 -12.69 21.81
C ASN A 277 -6.28 -13.55 20.98
N THR A 278 -4.98 -13.44 21.27
CA THR A 278 -3.95 -14.29 20.65
C THR A 278 -3.99 -15.66 21.28
N LYS A 279 -4.69 -16.60 20.63
CA LYS A 279 -4.92 -17.95 21.14
C LYS A 279 -3.77 -18.91 20.86
N TYR A 280 -3.03 -18.66 19.78
CA TYR A 280 -1.91 -19.49 19.35
C TYR A 280 -0.69 -18.66 19.01
N LEU A 281 0.47 -19.16 19.41
CA LEU A 281 1.80 -18.63 19.09
C LEU A 281 2.55 -19.67 18.27
N ILE A 282 3.02 -19.33 17.09
CA ILE A 282 3.80 -20.21 16.22
C ILE A 282 5.27 -19.83 16.36
N PHE A 283 6.15 -20.81 16.51
CA PHE A 283 7.59 -20.66 16.63
C PHE A 283 8.32 -21.61 15.71
N ASN A 284 9.56 -21.29 15.39
CA ASN A 284 10.47 -22.26 14.76
C ASN A 284 10.81 -23.36 15.79
N GLY A 285 10.35 -24.56 15.51
CA GLY A 285 10.53 -25.74 16.38
C GLY A 285 11.78 -26.53 16.03
N ALA A 286 11.86 -27.74 16.56
CA ALA A 286 12.95 -28.68 16.27
C ALA A 286 13.01 -29.00 14.77
N GLN A 287 14.23 -29.14 14.21
CA GLN A 287 14.49 -29.46 12.80
C GLN A 287 13.95 -28.41 11.80
N ASN A 288 13.86 -27.12 12.19
CA ASN A 288 13.29 -26.05 11.37
C ASN A 288 11.83 -26.32 10.94
N GLN A 289 11.05 -27.04 11.73
CA GLN A 289 9.63 -27.21 11.51
C GLN A 289 8.83 -26.28 12.42
N ALA A 290 7.91 -25.52 11.84
CA ALA A 290 7.03 -24.66 12.61
C ALA A 290 6.19 -25.47 13.60
N ALA A 291 6.14 -25.02 14.86
CA ALA A 291 5.35 -25.60 15.92
C ALA A 291 4.50 -24.52 16.61
N PHE A 292 3.37 -24.87 17.20
CA PHE A 292 2.53 -23.91 17.89
C PHE A 292 2.42 -24.21 19.38
N GLN A 293 2.17 -23.16 20.14
CA GLN A 293 1.85 -23.22 21.55
C GLN A 293 0.52 -22.52 21.80
N PRO A 294 -0.45 -23.17 22.45
CA PRO A 294 -1.68 -22.49 22.91
C PRO A 294 -1.37 -21.46 23.99
N ASN A 295 -2.07 -20.32 23.93
CA ASN A 295 -2.03 -19.30 24.98
C ASN A 295 -3.27 -19.41 25.89
N PRO A 296 -3.19 -20.06 27.06
CA PRO A 296 -4.33 -20.24 27.95
C PRO A 296 -4.77 -18.94 28.64
N THR A 297 -3.95 -17.88 28.58
CA THR A 297 -4.24 -16.59 29.21
C THR A 297 -4.96 -15.61 28.29
N ALA A 298 -5.17 -15.95 27.01
CA ALA A 298 -5.93 -15.14 26.08
C ALA A 298 -7.31 -14.74 26.67
N CYS A 299 -7.69 -13.48 26.49
CA CYS A 299 -8.90 -12.95 27.12
C CYS A 299 -10.19 -13.41 26.44
N GLY A 300 -10.09 -14.02 25.24
CA GLY A 300 -11.26 -14.36 24.44
C GLY A 300 -11.75 -13.15 23.61
N ASN A 301 -12.97 -13.29 23.10
CA ASN A 301 -13.55 -12.26 22.22
C ASN A 301 -14.09 -11.05 22.99
N ALA A 302 -14.52 -11.24 24.23
CA ALA A 302 -15.00 -10.18 25.11
C ALA A 302 -14.98 -10.62 26.57
N TRP A 303 -14.74 -9.69 27.51
CA TRP A 303 -14.72 -9.94 28.94
C TRP A 303 -15.10 -8.70 29.73
N PHE A 304 -15.62 -8.87 30.92
CA PHE A 304 -15.83 -7.81 31.89
C PHE A 304 -14.53 -7.50 32.65
N VAL A 305 -14.34 -6.25 33.00
CA VAL A 305 -13.21 -5.80 33.83
C VAL A 305 -13.69 -5.20 35.14
N PRO A 306 -13.03 -5.52 36.29
CA PRO A 306 -13.39 -4.98 37.59
C PRO A 306 -13.03 -3.52 37.78
N GLU A 307 -12.05 -3.02 37.01
CA GLU A 307 -11.52 -1.65 37.16
C GLU A 307 -11.34 -0.97 35.82
N VAL A 308 -11.61 0.33 35.79
CA VAL A 308 -11.25 1.23 34.68
C VAL A 308 -10.29 2.30 35.19
N LYS A 309 -9.06 2.27 34.73
CA LYS A 309 -8.05 3.29 34.98
C LYS A 309 -8.21 4.43 33.99
N LEU A 310 -8.45 5.63 34.49
CA LEU A 310 -8.57 6.82 33.67
C LEU A 310 -7.23 7.51 33.48
N VAL A 311 -6.95 7.92 32.23
CA VAL A 311 -5.74 8.63 31.82
C VAL A 311 -6.12 9.87 31.01
N GLU A 312 -5.22 10.88 30.96
CA GLU A 312 -5.54 12.15 30.30
C GLU A 312 -5.19 12.13 28.81
N THR A 313 -4.08 11.48 28.42
CA THR A 313 -3.53 11.52 27.05
C THR A 313 -3.44 10.13 26.43
N ALA A 314 -3.26 10.09 25.09
CA ALA A 314 -3.04 8.85 24.35
C ALA A 314 -1.69 8.20 24.73
N ASP A 315 -0.66 9.02 24.99
CA ASP A 315 0.66 8.51 25.41
C ASP A 315 0.58 7.84 26.78
N GLN A 316 -0.20 8.43 27.70
CA GLN A 316 -0.45 7.79 29.00
C GLN A 316 -1.24 6.50 28.85
N GLU A 317 -2.20 6.44 27.92
CA GLU A 317 -3.00 5.24 27.65
C GLU A 317 -2.13 4.08 27.16
N ILE A 318 -1.27 4.31 26.17
CA ILE A 318 -0.43 3.26 25.60
C ILE A 318 0.69 2.84 26.58
N MET A 319 1.24 3.76 27.35
CA MET A 319 2.26 3.47 28.37
C MET A 319 1.67 2.75 29.59
N ALA A 320 0.40 3.00 29.93
CA ALA A 320 -0.29 2.29 31.00
C ALA A 320 -0.55 0.80 30.69
N LEU A 321 -0.36 0.36 29.42
CA LEU A 321 -0.41 -1.06 29.04
C LEU A 321 0.86 -1.83 29.41
N ASN A 322 1.89 -1.19 29.96
CA ASN A 322 3.12 -1.88 30.33
C ASN A 322 2.85 -2.96 31.39
N ALA A 323 3.32 -4.17 31.09
CA ALA A 323 3.29 -5.31 32.01
C ALA A 323 4.55 -5.36 32.89
N GLU A 324 4.50 -6.20 33.93
CA GLU A 324 5.54 -6.29 34.96
C GLU A 324 6.96 -6.65 34.45
N ASN A 325 7.06 -7.32 33.30
CA ASN A 325 8.31 -7.90 32.77
C ASN A 325 8.77 -7.30 31.44
N MET A 326 8.54 -6.04 31.19
CA MET A 326 8.90 -5.38 29.92
C MET A 326 10.37 -4.98 29.79
N GLY A 327 11.27 -5.53 30.59
CA GLY A 327 12.73 -5.35 30.42
C GLY A 327 13.26 -3.92 30.66
N ASP A 328 12.43 -2.99 31.07
CA ASP A 328 12.82 -1.62 31.36
C ASP A 328 12.92 -1.41 32.87
N THR A 329 13.93 -0.66 33.29
CA THR A 329 14.27 -0.37 34.70
C THR A 329 13.22 0.47 35.43
N MET A 330 12.16 0.92 34.77
CA MET A 330 11.03 1.58 35.41
C MET A 330 10.10 0.55 36.07
N ARG A 331 10.13 0.46 37.38
CA ARG A 331 9.08 -0.21 38.13
C ARG A 331 7.73 0.45 37.80
N VAL A 332 6.85 -0.30 37.12
CA VAL A 332 5.46 0.10 36.93
C VAL A 332 4.77 -0.10 38.27
N GLU A 333 4.29 0.96 38.91
CA GLU A 333 3.61 0.88 40.22
C GLU A 333 2.37 -0.04 40.17
N GLN A 334 1.70 -0.10 39.03
CA GLN A 334 0.56 -0.95 38.81
C GLN A 334 0.62 -1.56 37.39
N PRO A 335 1.17 -2.78 37.25
CA PRO A 335 1.32 -3.42 35.94
C PRO A 335 -0.05 -3.73 35.31
N PHE A 336 -0.15 -3.54 34.01
CA PHE A 336 -1.35 -3.84 33.27
C PHE A 336 -1.67 -5.34 33.32
N ARG A 337 -2.93 -5.65 33.57
CA ARG A 337 -3.51 -6.99 33.53
C ARG A 337 -4.80 -6.93 32.71
N ALA A 338 -4.80 -7.53 31.54
CA ALA A 338 -5.89 -7.38 30.57
C ALA A 338 -7.27 -7.78 31.11
N LYS A 339 -7.35 -8.82 31.98
CA LYS A 339 -8.60 -9.23 32.66
C LYS A 339 -8.88 -8.44 33.93
N GLY A 340 -7.87 -7.72 34.46
CA GLY A 340 -7.99 -7.01 35.73
C GLY A 340 -8.39 -5.54 35.58
N MET A 341 -8.08 -4.92 34.45
CA MET A 341 -8.40 -3.51 34.24
C MET A 341 -8.54 -3.16 32.78
N ALA A 342 -9.27 -2.08 32.50
CA ALA A 342 -9.24 -1.39 31.22
C ALA A 342 -8.63 0.01 31.40
N ILE A 343 -7.87 0.47 30.43
CA ILE A 343 -7.33 1.83 30.38
C ILE A 343 -8.20 2.64 29.41
N VAL A 344 -8.72 3.79 29.89
CA VAL A 344 -9.63 4.65 29.09
C VAL A 344 -9.24 6.12 29.27
N LYS A 345 -9.31 6.89 28.19
CA LYS A 345 -9.13 8.34 28.29
C LYS A 345 -10.29 9.00 29.03
N LYS A 346 -10.01 9.81 30.05
CA LYS A 346 -10.99 10.48 30.91
C LYS A 346 -12.05 11.24 30.10
N LYS A 347 -11.66 11.88 29.01
CA LYS A 347 -12.60 12.59 28.11
C LYS A 347 -13.68 11.70 27.49
N ASN A 348 -13.42 10.40 27.37
CA ASN A 348 -14.34 9.42 26.77
C ASN A 348 -15.17 8.70 27.85
N TRP A 349 -14.91 8.97 29.14
CA TRP A 349 -15.59 8.32 30.26
C TRP A 349 -16.71 9.20 30.81
N LYS A 350 -17.94 8.70 30.76
CA LYS A 350 -19.14 9.43 31.18
C LYS A 350 -19.81 8.82 32.41
N GLN A 351 -19.23 7.72 32.96
CA GLN A 351 -19.79 7.03 34.11
C GLN A 351 -19.26 7.64 35.43
N ASN A 352 -20.06 7.54 36.49
CA ASN A 352 -19.70 8.04 37.81
C ASN A 352 -18.79 7.07 38.59
N THR A 353 -18.65 5.83 38.11
CA THR A 353 -17.82 4.79 38.78
C THR A 353 -16.77 4.27 37.84
N THR A 354 -15.64 3.89 38.37
CA THR A 354 -14.54 3.19 37.69
C THR A 354 -14.29 1.79 38.25
N GLN A 355 -15.08 1.39 39.24
CA GLN A 355 -14.99 0.07 39.86
C GLN A 355 -16.29 -0.71 39.64
N PHE A 356 -16.15 -1.96 39.26
CA PHE A 356 -17.26 -2.83 38.91
C PHE A 356 -17.15 -4.16 39.69
N SER A 357 -18.26 -4.60 40.26
CA SER A 357 -18.32 -5.92 40.88
C SER A 357 -18.62 -6.96 39.79
N ILE A 358 -17.75 -7.93 39.64
CA ILE A 358 -17.90 -9.02 38.66
C ILE A 358 -18.15 -10.29 39.44
N ASP A 359 -19.32 -10.91 39.25
CA ASP A 359 -19.63 -12.22 39.84
C ASP A 359 -19.06 -13.38 39.02
N SER A 360 -19.02 -14.56 39.59
CA SER A 360 -18.54 -15.77 38.94
C SER A 360 -19.38 -16.22 37.72
N ALA A 361 -20.61 -15.72 37.59
CA ALA A 361 -21.54 -16.04 36.50
C ALA A 361 -21.44 -15.04 35.36
N ALA A 362 -20.73 -13.91 35.58
CA ALA A 362 -20.55 -12.87 34.55
C ALA A 362 -19.76 -13.41 33.36
N ARG A 363 -20.39 -13.38 32.19
CA ARG A 363 -19.78 -13.88 30.94
C ARG A 363 -20.32 -13.15 29.73
N ILE A 364 -19.48 -13.09 28.70
CA ILE A 364 -19.85 -12.63 27.36
C ILE A 364 -19.41 -13.70 26.35
N GLN A 365 -20.31 -14.10 25.47
CA GLN A 365 -20.06 -15.16 24.50
C GLN A 365 -20.33 -14.64 23.09
N LEU A 366 -19.40 -14.87 22.18
CA LEU A 366 -19.60 -14.62 20.76
C LEU A 366 -20.62 -15.63 20.21
N LYS A 367 -21.72 -15.13 19.62
CA LYS A 367 -22.74 -15.93 18.95
C LYS A 367 -22.51 -16.08 17.47
N SER A 368 -22.12 -14.97 16.83
CA SER A 368 -21.80 -14.99 15.40
C SER A 368 -20.73 -13.97 15.06
N TYR A 369 -19.86 -14.37 14.14
CA TYR A 369 -18.81 -13.53 13.59
C TYR A 369 -19.03 -13.35 12.09
N GLY A 370 -19.17 -12.09 11.65
CA GLY A 370 -19.19 -11.71 10.26
C GLY A 370 -18.38 -10.45 10.03
N LEU A 371 -18.00 -10.19 8.78
CA LEU A 371 -17.13 -9.05 8.43
C LEU A 371 -17.72 -7.69 8.85
N ASN A 372 -19.03 -7.53 8.73
CA ASN A 372 -19.73 -6.28 9.01
C ASN A 372 -20.71 -6.37 10.18
N LYS A 373 -20.80 -7.55 10.83
CA LYS A 373 -21.71 -7.75 11.96
C LYS A 373 -21.11 -8.77 12.93
N LEU A 374 -21.09 -8.39 14.21
CA LEU A 374 -20.73 -9.28 15.33
C LEU A 374 -21.91 -9.33 16.28
N SER A 375 -22.21 -10.52 16.82
CA SER A 375 -23.27 -10.69 17.80
C SER A 375 -22.75 -11.46 19.01
N PHE A 376 -23.09 -10.96 20.20
CA PHE A 376 -22.70 -11.54 21.46
C PHE A 376 -23.93 -11.67 22.37
N SER A 377 -23.87 -12.58 23.32
CA SER A 377 -24.75 -12.59 24.50
C SER A 377 -23.95 -12.30 25.74
N SER A 378 -24.47 -11.51 26.63
CA SER A 378 -23.89 -11.26 27.95
C SER A 378 -24.81 -11.69 29.05
N GLN A 379 -24.24 -12.02 30.22
CA GLN A 379 -24.91 -12.27 31.46
C GLN A 379 -24.06 -11.69 32.59
N ASN A 380 -24.64 -10.86 33.46
CA ASN A 380 -23.99 -10.25 34.61
C ASN A 380 -25.05 -9.83 35.63
N SER A 381 -24.76 -9.99 36.90
CA SER A 381 -25.72 -9.64 37.97
C SER A 381 -25.75 -8.14 38.29
N GLN A 382 -24.72 -7.40 37.92
CA GLN A 382 -24.56 -5.94 38.16
C GLN A 382 -24.12 -5.24 36.89
N ASN A 383 -24.30 -3.92 36.82
CA ASN A 383 -23.75 -3.11 35.73
C ASN A 383 -22.26 -3.33 35.64
N GLY A 384 -21.75 -3.50 34.41
CA GLY A 384 -20.35 -3.77 34.17
C GLY A 384 -19.78 -3.01 32.96
N PHE A 385 -18.47 -2.91 32.93
CA PHE A 385 -17.75 -2.45 31.74
C PHE A 385 -17.08 -3.65 31.07
N ALA A 386 -17.39 -3.83 29.79
CA ALA A 386 -16.88 -4.94 28.99
C ALA A 386 -15.89 -4.45 27.93
N VAL A 387 -14.78 -5.17 27.76
CA VAL A 387 -13.80 -4.97 26.70
C VAL A 387 -13.97 -6.07 25.65
N PHE A 388 -13.91 -5.68 24.38
CA PHE A 388 -13.99 -6.55 23.21
C PHE A 388 -12.66 -6.54 22.48
N SER A 389 -12.15 -7.70 22.08
CA SER A 389 -10.84 -7.83 21.42
C SER A 389 -10.79 -7.26 19.99
N ASP A 390 -11.90 -6.68 19.53
CA ASP A 390 -11.96 -6.01 18.23
C ASP A 390 -11.34 -4.61 18.26
N ILE A 391 -10.65 -4.28 17.15
CA ILE A 391 -9.95 -3.01 17.04
C ILE A 391 -10.96 -1.86 16.92
N TYR A 392 -10.75 -0.82 17.72
CA TYR A 392 -11.56 0.39 17.72
C TYR A 392 -11.33 1.17 16.41
N TYR A 393 -12.42 1.44 15.70
CA TYR A 393 -12.45 2.29 14.54
C TYR A 393 -13.69 3.17 14.60
N PRO A 394 -13.55 4.49 14.73
CA PRO A 394 -14.68 5.39 15.03
C PRO A 394 -15.61 5.63 13.84
N LEU A 395 -15.16 5.31 12.61
CA LEU A 395 -15.90 5.65 11.40
C LEU A 395 -16.68 4.44 10.86
N GLY A 396 -17.89 4.23 11.35
CA GLY A 396 -18.81 3.27 10.77
C GLY A 396 -19.26 2.14 11.67
N TRP A 397 -18.53 1.78 12.72
CA TRP A 397 -19.00 0.81 13.70
C TRP A 397 -20.01 1.44 14.66
N LYS A 398 -21.13 0.76 14.85
CA LYS A 398 -22.16 1.05 15.84
C LYS A 398 -22.36 -0.15 16.73
N ALA A 399 -22.63 0.08 18.01
CA ALA A 399 -22.98 -0.97 18.97
C ALA A 399 -24.44 -0.83 19.39
N PHE A 400 -25.09 -1.95 19.63
CA PHE A 400 -26.46 -2.03 20.12
C PHE A 400 -26.51 -3.02 21.28
N VAL A 401 -27.20 -2.65 22.34
CA VAL A 401 -27.53 -3.52 23.45
C VAL A 401 -29.05 -3.65 23.46
N ASP A 402 -29.57 -4.87 23.26
CA ASP A 402 -31.01 -5.14 23.10
C ASP A 402 -31.70 -4.25 22.07
N GLY A 403 -30.99 -4.00 20.94
CA GLY A 403 -31.48 -3.17 19.86
C GLY A 403 -31.38 -1.66 20.08
N LYS A 404 -30.95 -1.17 21.27
CA LYS A 404 -30.72 0.24 21.56
C LYS A 404 -29.25 0.58 21.29
N GLU A 405 -29.02 1.65 20.54
CA GLU A 405 -27.66 2.13 20.24
C GLU A 405 -26.91 2.50 21.53
N SER A 406 -25.70 2.01 21.67
CA SER A 406 -24.80 2.22 22.80
C SER A 406 -23.48 2.80 22.30
N GLU A 407 -22.89 3.72 23.06
CA GLU A 407 -21.64 4.36 22.71
C GLU A 407 -20.47 3.37 22.82
N ILE A 408 -19.67 3.25 21.75
CA ILE A 408 -18.43 2.47 21.78
C ILE A 408 -17.32 3.35 22.38
N ILE A 409 -16.76 2.93 23.50
CA ILE A 409 -15.67 3.60 24.19
C ILE A 409 -14.35 2.98 23.72
N GLN A 410 -13.38 3.81 23.32
CA GLN A 410 -12.02 3.32 23.08
C GLN A 410 -11.38 2.92 24.41
N ALA A 411 -10.91 1.69 24.50
CA ALA A 411 -10.26 1.13 25.67
C ALA A 411 -8.94 0.47 25.30
N ASN A 412 -7.99 0.43 26.21
CA ASN A 412 -6.70 -0.22 26.03
C ASN A 412 -6.01 0.23 24.73
N TYR A 413 -6.11 1.53 24.44
CA TYR A 413 -5.57 2.21 23.27
C TYR A 413 -6.19 1.81 21.92
N VAL A 414 -6.43 0.51 21.70
CA VAL A 414 -6.86 -0.02 20.37
C VAL A 414 -8.17 -0.79 20.42
N LEU A 415 -8.73 -1.09 21.57
CA LEU A 415 -9.89 -1.98 21.71
C LEU A 415 -11.21 -1.21 21.88
N ARG A 416 -12.32 -1.94 21.80
CA ARG A 416 -13.69 -1.44 22.03
C ARG A 416 -14.14 -1.77 23.43
N GLY A 417 -14.74 -0.82 24.09
CA GLY A 417 -15.42 -1.01 25.38
C GLY A 417 -16.89 -0.64 25.29
N LEU A 418 -17.73 -1.34 26.06
CA LEU A 418 -19.14 -1.03 26.24
C LEU A 418 -19.52 -1.09 27.72
N PHE A 419 -20.38 -0.18 28.12
CA PHE A 419 -21.10 -0.29 29.37
C PHE A 419 -22.32 -1.21 29.16
N ILE A 420 -22.45 -2.28 29.97
CA ILE A 420 -23.50 -3.27 29.87
C ILE A 420 -24.31 -3.26 31.19
N PRO A 421 -25.62 -3.02 31.14
CA PRO A 421 -26.47 -3.09 32.34
C PRO A 421 -26.46 -4.47 32.99
N ALA A 422 -26.98 -4.57 34.21
CA ALA A 422 -27.23 -5.85 34.88
C ALA A 422 -28.33 -6.65 34.17
N GLY A 423 -28.11 -7.95 34.00
CA GLY A 423 -29.06 -8.86 33.36
C GLY A 423 -28.45 -9.69 32.23
N GLN A 424 -29.34 -10.21 31.41
CA GLN A 424 -28.99 -10.90 30.16
C GLN A 424 -29.28 -9.98 29.00
N HIS A 425 -28.28 -9.80 28.12
CA HIS A 425 -28.37 -8.87 27.00
C HIS A 425 -27.83 -9.47 25.72
N GLU A 426 -28.43 -9.06 24.59
CA GLU A 426 -27.94 -9.30 23.25
C GLU A 426 -27.15 -8.05 22.79
N ILE A 427 -25.91 -8.24 22.36
CA ILE A 427 -25.03 -7.18 21.93
C ILE A 427 -24.73 -7.37 20.46
N GLU A 428 -24.95 -6.35 19.67
CA GLU A 428 -24.61 -6.35 18.26
C GLU A 428 -23.66 -5.20 17.91
N PHE A 429 -22.61 -5.50 17.12
CA PHE A 429 -21.84 -4.49 16.43
C PHE A 429 -22.16 -4.56 14.94
N LYS A 430 -22.41 -3.40 14.32
CA LYS A 430 -22.68 -3.26 12.87
C LYS A 430 -21.74 -2.25 12.26
N PHE A 431 -21.16 -2.59 11.10
CA PHE A 431 -20.31 -1.69 10.35
C PHE A 431 -21.10 -1.03 9.22
N GLU A 432 -21.45 0.23 9.40
CA GLU A 432 -22.28 1.03 8.50
C GLU A 432 -21.65 2.39 8.21
N PRO A 433 -20.54 2.45 7.45
CA PRO A 433 -19.83 3.70 7.18
C PRO A 433 -20.63 4.59 6.21
N ALA A 434 -21.39 5.53 6.72
CA ALA A 434 -22.22 6.44 5.93
C ALA A 434 -21.43 7.19 4.84
N THR A 435 -20.19 7.56 5.13
CA THR A 435 -19.29 8.22 4.17
C THR A 435 -19.04 7.35 2.94
N TYR A 436 -18.76 6.04 3.15
CA TYR A 436 -18.54 5.08 2.06
C TYR A 436 -19.76 5.00 1.14
N PHE A 437 -20.96 4.79 1.70
CA PHE A 437 -22.19 4.67 0.90
C PHE A 437 -22.50 5.92 0.13
N LYS A 438 -22.33 7.10 0.76
CA LYS A 438 -22.54 8.39 0.10
C LYS A 438 -21.63 8.58 -1.10
N TRP A 439 -20.33 8.38 -0.92
CA TRP A 439 -19.34 8.57 -1.98
C TRP A 439 -19.38 7.49 -3.04
N ASN A 440 -19.69 6.26 -2.68
CA ASN A 440 -19.90 5.17 -3.65
C ASN A 440 -21.08 5.49 -4.59
N THR A 441 -22.17 6.05 -4.05
CA THR A 441 -23.30 6.50 -4.85
C THR A 441 -22.90 7.64 -5.79
N ALA A 442 -22.16 8.64 -5.29
CA ALA A 442 -21.66 9.75 -6.11
C ALA A 442 -20.74 9.25 -7.24
N THR A 443 -19.83 8.31 -6.94
CA THR A 443 -18.94 7.68 -7.94
C THR A 443 -19.74 6.91 -9.01
N ARG A 444 -20.76 6.16 -8.62
CA ARG A 444 -21.62 5.43 -9.57
C ARG A 444 -22.35 6.41 -10.51
N ILE A 445 -22.91 7.49 -9.98
CA ILE A 445 -23.58 8.52 -10.79
C ILE A 445 -22.60 9.16 -11.77
N SER A 446 -21.41 9.59 -11.30
CA SER A 446 -20.40 10.21 -12.17
C SER A 446 -19.90 9.26 -13.25
N SER A 447 -19.72 7.98 -12.95
CA SER A 447 -19.31 6.95 -13.93
C SER A 447 -20.37 6.77 -15.01
N ILE A 448 -21.65 6.71 -14.63
CA ILE A 448 -22.76 6.63 -15.59
C ILE A 448 -22.80 7.85 -16.51
N LEU A 449 -22.63 9.07 -15.94
CA LEU A 449 -22.60 10.30 -16.73
C LEU A 449 -21.43 10.31 -17.73
N ILE A 450 -20.23 9.89 -17.31
CA ILE A 450 -19.07 9.78 -18.22
C ILE A 450 -19.37 8.81 -19.37
N LEU A 451 -19.93 7.64 -19.06
CA LEU A 451 -20.29 6.65 -20.10
C LEU A 451 -21.34 7.20 -21.07
N LEU A 452 -22.33 7.93 -20.60
CA LEU A 452 -23.34 8.56 -21.45
C LEU A 452 -22.72 9.63 -22.36
N ILE A 453 -21.80 10.46 -21.82
CA ILE A 453 -21.07 11.46 -22.62
C ILE A 453 -20.22 10.78 -23.70
N LEU A 454 -19.50 9.71 -23.35
CA LEU A 454 -18.69 8.94 -24.30
C LEU A 454 -19.57 8.31 -25.40
N ALA A 455 -20.66 7.66 -25.03
CA ALA A 455 -21.60 7.08 -25.96
C ALA A 455 -22.20 8.14 -26.92
N GLY A 456 -22.56 9.30 -26.37
CA GLY A 456 -23.02 10.45 -27.17
C GLY A 456 -21.97 10.96 -28.14
N ALA A 457 -20.72 11.12 -27.68
CA ALA A 457 -19.61 11.56 -28.53
C ALA A 457 -19.30 10.56 -29.65
N VAL A 458 -19.29 9.25 -29.36
CA VAL A 458 -19.14 8.20 -30.37
C VAL A 458 -20.30 8.22 -31.36
N GLY A 459 -21.54 8.31 -30.89
CA GLY A 459 -22.73 8.37 -31.76
C GLY A 459 -22.71 9.59 -32.69
N LEU A 460 -22.34 10.76 -32.21
CA LEU A 460 -22.14 11.97 -33.01
C LEU A 460 -20.99 11.82 -34.03
N GLY A 461 -19.89 11.19 -33.63
CA GLY A 461 -18.77 10.88 -34.52
C GLY A 461 -19.14 9.95 -35.68
N ILE A 462 -19.84 8.86 -35.38
CA ILE A 462 -20.34 7.92 -36.40
C ILE A 462 -21.32 8.63 -37.32
N ARG A 463 -22.28 9.38 -36.79
CA ARG A 463 -23.24 10.14 -37.60
C ARG A 463 -22.57 11.13 -38.55
N GLY A 464 -21.55 11.84 -38.06
CA GLY A 464 -20.74 12.77 -38.87
C GLY A 464 -19.93 12.07 -39.97
N ALA A 465 -19.41 10.87 -39.71
CA ALA A 465 -18.71 10.06 -40.69
C ALA A 465 -19.67 9.58 -41.82
N VAL A 466 -20.82 9.02 -41.45
CA VAL A 466 -21.85 8.56 -42.40
C VAL A 466 -22.40 9.72 -43.26
N GLN A 467 -22.60 10.91 -42.67
CA GLN A 467 -23.04 12.08 -43.45
C GLN A 467 -21.99 12.55 -44.46
N LYS A 468 -20.69 12.45 -44.16
CA LYS A 468 -19.63 12.77 -45.12
C LYS A 468 -19.54 11.76 -46.25
N GLU A 469 -19.76 10.47 -45.96
CA GLU A 469 -19.75 9.41 -46.97
C GLU A 469 -20.95 9.52 -47.94
N ASN A 470 -22.13 9.91 -47.46
CA ASN A 470 -23.31 10.14 -48.26
C ASN A 470 -23.28 11.45 -49.07
N ALA A 471 -22.35 12.37 -48.79
CA ALA A 471 -22.18 13.65 -49.48
C ALA A 471 -21.03 13.66 -50.51
N ALA A 472 -20.23 12.56 -50.56
CA ALA A 472 -19.20 12.32 -51.56
C ALA A 472 -19.66 11.39 -52.64
#